data_787c2ada14b84a16dd9eab46a6195102
#
_entry.id   787c2ada14b84a16dd9eab46a6195102
#
_cell.length_a   1.000
_cell.length_b   1.000
_cell.length_c   1.000
_cell.angle_alpha   90.00
_cell.angle_beta   90.00
_cell.angle_gamma   90.00
#
_symmetry.space_group_name_H-M   'P 1'
#
loop_
_entity.id
_entity.type
_entity.pdbx_description
1 polymer ?
#
loop_
_entity_poly.entity_id
_entity_poly.type
_entity_poly.pdbx_seq_one_letter_code
_entity_poly.pdbx_strand_id
1 'polypeptide(L)' 'MSVHLTPTELAEELHMKRRDVLTMCIEMNVPVLKGRIDKTLFESSLRAFQTQNKQATA' A
#
# COMPACT_ATOMS: atom_id res chain seq x y z
N MET A 1 6.34 15.90 -1.86
CA MET A 1 4.89 16.11 -1.93
C MET A 1 4.17 14.77 -1.96
N SER A 2 3.03 14.73 -1.31
CA SER A 2 2.24 13.51 -1.27
C SER A 2 1.42 13.36 -2.55
N VAL A 3 1.40 12.17 -3.10
CA VAL A 3 0.57 11.84 -4.25
C VAL A 3 -0.55 10.94 -3.77
N HIS A 4 -1.78 11.33 -4.07
CA HIS A 4 -2.95 10.57 -3.66
C HIS A 4 -3.58 9.92 -4.88
N LEU A 5 -3.68 8.61 -4.86
CA LEU A 5 -4.19 7.82 -5.98
C LEU A 5 -5.38 6.98 -5.53
N THR A 6 -6.28 6.71 -6.47
CA THR A 6 -7.33 5.74 -6.20
C THR A 6 -6.72 4.34 -6.08
N PRO A 7 -7.42 3.40 -5.42
CA PRO A 7 -6.89 2.03 -5.33
C PRO A 7 -6.56 1.42 -6.69
N THR A 8 -7.38 1.71 -7.69
CA THR A 8 -7.13 1.20 -9.04
C THR A 8 -5.83 1.77 -9.62
N GLU A 9 -5.65 3.08 -9.48
CA GLU A 9 -4.45 3.72 -9.99
C GLU A 9 -3.21 3.23 -9.28
N LEU A 10 -3.29 3.10 -7.96
CA LEU A 10 -2.16 2.62 -7.18
C LEU A 10 -1.81 1.17 -7.53
N ALA A 11 -2.83 0.34 -7.74
CA ALA A 11 -2.61 -1.04 -8.14
C ALA A 11 -1.87 -1.12 -9.46
N GLU A 12 -2.24 -0.28 -10.42
CA GLU A 12 -1.57 -0.24 -11.71
C GLU A 12 -0.13 0.20 -11.58
N GLU A 13 0.13 1.19 -10.74
CA GLU A 13 1.49 1.68 -10.52
C GLU A 13 2.38 0.60 -9.93
N LEU A 14 1.84 -0.21 -9.05
CA LEU A 14 2.62 -1.22 -8.33
C LEU A 14 2.49 -2.61 -8.95
N HIS A 15 1.78 -2.74 -10.06
CA HIS A 15 1.56 -4.02 -10.71
C HIS A 15 0.90 -5.03 -9.78
N MET A 16 -0.09 -4.54 -9.04
CA MET A 16 -0.86 -5.34 -8.10
C MET A 16 -2.32 -5.33 -8.48
N LYS A 17 -3.09 -6.19 -7.84
CA LYS A 17 -4.53 -6.19 -8.01
C LYS A 17 -5.15 -5.16 -7.07
N ARG A 18 -6.26 -4.54 -7.51
CA ARG A 18 -6.95 -3.57 -6.67
C ARG A 18 -7.31 -4.17 -5.32
N ARG A 19 -7.76 -5.42 -5.31
CA ARG A 19 -8.08 -6.12 -4.08
C ARG A 19 -6.88 -6.17 -3.14
N ASP A 20 -5.70 -6.48 -3.69
CA ASP A 20 -4.50 -6.60 -2.89
C ASP A 20 -4.12 -5.27 -2.26
N VAL A 21 -4.27 -4.18 -3.02
CA VAL A 21 -3.99 -2.84 -2.49
C VAL A 21 -4.89 -2.55 -1.28
N LEU A 22 -6.18 -2.85 -1.42
CA LEU A 22 -7.13 -2.60 -0.33
C LEU A 22 -6.82 -3.46 0.89
N THR A 23 -6.49 -4.73 0.68
CA THR A 23 -6.12 -5.63 1.76
C THR A 23 -4.87 -5.12 2.47
N MET A 24 -3.86 -4.69 1.70
CA MET A 24 -2.64 -4.17 2.29
C MET A 24 -2.90 -2.90 3.09
N CYS A 25 -3.80 -2.04 2.63
CA CYS A 25 -4.15 -0.85 3.38
C CYS A 25 -4.69 -1.21 4.76
N ILE A 26 -5.51 -2.25 4.84
CA ILE A 26 -6.05 -2.70 6.11
C ILE A 26 -4.95 -3.26 6.99
N GLU A 27 -4.11 -4.13 6.45
CA GLU A 27 -3.07 -4.79 7.23
C GLU A 27 -1.98 -3.84 7.68
N MET A 28 -1.66 -2.86 6.87
CA MET A 28 -0.61 -1.90 7.21
C MET A 28 -1.17 -0.63 7.87
N ASN A 29 -2.48 -0.58 8.08
CA ASN A 29 -3.13 0.59 8.67
C ASN A 29 -2.87 1.87 7.87
N VAL A 30 -2.84 1.75 6.56
CA VAL A 30 -2.72 2.91 5.69
C VAL A 30 -4.10 3.50 5.49
N PRO A 31 -4.34 4.76 5.86
CA PRO A 31 -5.67 5.35 5.74
C PRO A 31 -6.05 5.59 4.29
N VAL A 32 -7.32 5.35 4.00
CA VAL A 32 -7.90 5.67 2.70
C VAL A 32 -8.83 6.85 2.92
N LEU A 33 -8.44 8.00 2.39
CA LEU A 33 -9.20 9.24 2.59
C LEU A 33 -9.88 9.62 1.30
N LYS A 34 -11.20 9.80 1.36
CA LYS A 34 -12.01 10.20 0.21
C LYS A 34 -11.77 9.27 -0.99
N GLY A 35 -11.59 7.98 -0.73
CA GLY A 35 -11.38 7.01 -1.78
C GLY A 35 -9.99 7.07 -2.41
N ARG A 36 -9.03 7.72 -1.77
CA ARG A 36 -7.67 7.84 -2.28
C ARG A 36 -6.65 7.46 -1.22
N ILE A 37 -5.52 6.98 -1.68
CA ILE A 37 -4.45 6.48 -0.83
C ILE A 37 -3.21 7.31 -1.07
N ASP A 38 -2.50 7.68 0.00
CA ASP A 38 -1.22 8.38 -0.11
C ASP A 38 -0.18 7.37 -0.62
N LYS A 39 0.27 7.58 -1.85
CA LYS A 39 1.22 6.67 -2.48
C LYS A 39 2.52 6.54 -1.68
N THR A 40 3.05 7.67 -1.22
CA THR A 40 4.30 7.67 -0.47
C THR A 40 4.16 6.87 0.81
N LEU A 41 3.08 7.09 1.53
CA LEU A 41 2.83 6.36 2.77
C LEU A 41 2.64 4.88 2.50
N PHE A 42 1.89 4.54 1.45
CA PHE A 42 1.67 3.14 1.09
C PHE A 42 2.99 2.45 0.76
N GLU A 43 3.82 3.08 -0.04
CA GLU A 43 5.10 2.49 -0.43
C GLU A 43 6.03 2.32 0.76
N SER A 44 6.08 3.31 1.64
CA SER A 44 6.90 3.23 2.85
C SER A 44 6.43 2.10 3.74
N SER A 45 5.12 2.00 3.93
CA SER A 45 4.54 0.94 4.76
C SER A 45 4.75 -0.43 4.13
N LEU A 46 4.61 -0.53 2.82
CA LEU A 46 4.81 -1.79 2.12
C LEU A 46 6.25 -2.27 2.27
N ARG A 47 7.19 -1.35 2.15
CA ARG A 47 8.61 -1.69 2.29
C ARG A 47 8.90 -2.23 3.70
N ALA A 48 8.36 -1.56 4.71
CA ALA A 48 8.56 -2.00 6.09
C ALA A 48 7.89 -3.35 6.32
N PHE A 49 6.70 -3.54 5.76
CA PHE A 49 5.96 -4.78 5.91
C PHE A 49 6.71 -5.94 5.26
N GLN A 50 7.24 -5.73 4.08
CA GLN A 50 8.00 -6.77 3.38
C GLN A 50 9.29 -7.11 4.12
N THR A 51 9.96 -6.12 4.68
CA THR A 51 11.17 -6.35 5.45
C THR A 51 10.86 -7.21 6.67
N GLN A 52 9.78 -6.91 7.38
CA GLN A 52 9.37 -7.70 8.53
C GLN A 52 9.01 -9.12 8.14
N ASN A 53 8.34 -9.30 7.02
CA ASN A 53 7.99 -10.63 6.54
C ASN A 53 9.23 -11.46 6.22
N LYS A 54 10.22 -10.85 5.61
CA LYS A 54 11.46 -11.55 5.32
C LYS A 54 12.13 -12.01 6.60
N GLN A 55 12.15 -11.17 7.62
CA GLN A 55 12.75 -11.53 8.89
C GLN A 55 11.97 -12.65 9.56
N ALA A 56 10.66 -12.63 9.44
CA ALA A 56 9.82 -13.65 10.04
C ALA A 56 10.04 -15.01 9.41
N THR A 57 10.41 -15.05 8.14
CA THR A 57 10.61 -16.31 7.44
C THR A 57 12.03 -16.83 7.55
N ALA A 58 12.92 -16.02 7.98
CA ALA A 58 14.29 -16.43 8.15
C ALA A 58 14.46 -17.17 9.47
#